data_e2ea36106584c17cc7cbbe84c2523695
#
_entry.id   e2ea36106584c17cc7cbbe84c2523695
#
_cell.length_a   1.000
_cell.length_b   1.000
_cell.length_c   1.000
_cell.angle_alpha   90.00
_cell.angle_beta   90.00
_cell.angle_gamma   90.00
#
_symmetry.space_group_name_H-M   'P 1'
#
loop_
_entity.id
_entity.type
_entity.pdbx_description
1 polymer ?
#
loop_
_entity_poly.entity_id
_entity_poly.type
_entity_poly.pdbx_seq_one_letter_code
_entity_poly.pdbx_strand_id
1 'polypeptide(L)'
;MGIIISTVNMKGGVGKTTLTVNLATCLAKNHRKRVLVLDLDSQISATLSLMSPYEFAKLRKKRHTLSYQIDKIIRPYIRRKFTVKDMIVPNVGDVKGLDLLPGDIELYDEYVVSETLHKQTVKGDNRDFDDVWNGFEESLLANIIAPVKDDYDFILMDCSPGYNLLTRSAIVASDCYLLPARPEPLSLVGIQLLERRIAKLKDIHEGDRVSQLKLLGIVFILSGSTLLGRYYKQVMQRVEQDFSSEQIFENRIPMDVNVAKAVDSFTPVVIASPNSAGSKAFSKLTEEFLQKV
;
A
#
# COMPACT_ATOMS: atom_id res chain seq x y z
N MET A 1 -16.94 2.99 9.48
CA MET A 1 -16.12 3.62 8.42
C MET A 1 -14.75 2.93 8.40
N GLY A 2 -14.36 2.34 7.26
CA GLY A 2 -13.10 1.59 7.17
C GLY A 2 -11.87 2.48 7.32
N ILE A 3 -10.84 1.95 7.98
CA ILE A 3 -9.54 2.64 8.12
C ILE A 3 -8.72 2.39 6.86
N ILE A 4 -8.21 3.45 6.24
CA ILE A 4 -7.40 3.40 5.03
C ILE A 4 -5.93 3.51 5.41
N ILE A 5 -5.12 2.55 4.94
CA ILE A 5 -3.73 2.42 5.32
C ILE A 5 -2.88 2.22 4.07
N SER A 6 -1.87 3.06 3.88
CA SER A 6 -0.87 2.85 2.83
C SER A 6 0.40 2.18 3.39
N THR A 7 0.93 1.22 2.67
CA THR A 7 2.24 0.62 2.95
C THR A 7 3.27 1.26 2.04
N VAL A 8 4.14 2.09 2.61
CA VAL A 8 5.03 2.96 1.84
C VAL A 8 6.49 2.79 2.21
N ASN A 9 7.37 2.81 1.22
CA ASN A 9 8.80 3.01 1.35
C ASN A 9 9.38 3.33 -0.03
N MET A 10 10.30 4.27 -0.10
CA MET A 10 10.96 4.65 -1.36
C MET A 10 11.86 3.56 -1.92
N LYS A 11 12.40 2.70 -1.05
CA LYS A 11 13.29 1.60 -1.44
C LYS A 11 12.50 0.39 -1.91
N GLY A 12 12.91 -0.22 -3.02
CA GLY A 12 12.43 -1.52 -3.47
C GLY A 12 12.95 -2.68 -2.60
N GLY A 13 12.21 -3.80 -2.56
CA GLY A 13 12.66 -5.02 -1.88
C GLY A 13 12.72 -4.97 -0.35
N VAL A 14 12.07 -4.00 0.29
CA VAL A 14 11.99 -3.90 1.76
C VAL A 14 10.82 -4.69 2.36
N GLY A 15 9.99 -5.33 1.52
CA GLY A 15 8.88 -6.18 1.94
C GLY A 15 7.54 -5.46 2.06
N LYS A 16 7.29 -4.37 1.31
CA LYS A 16 5.98 -3.69 1.28
C LYS A 16 4.85 -4.68 0.98
N THR A 17 4.90 -5.29 -0.18
CA THR A 17 3.91 -6.27 -0.62
C THR A 17 3.77 -7.43 0.35
N THR A 18 4.90 -7.99 0.83
CA THR A 18 4.90 -9.08 1.80
C THR A 18 4.17 -8.68 3.08
N LEU A 19 4.41 -7.46 3.59
CA LEU A 19 3.71 -6.93 4.75
C LEU A 19 2.22 -6.78 4.46
N THR A 20 1.87 -6.09 3.38
CA THR A 20 0.48 -5.78 3.02
C THR A 20 -0.37 -7.04 2.89
N VAL A 21 0.07 -8.02 2.09
CA VAL A 21 -0.74 -9.21 1.80
C VAL A 21 -0.87 -10.15 3.00
N ASN A 22 0.19 -10.30 3.81
CA ASN A 22 0.12 -11.16 4.98
C ASN A 22 -0.65 -10.52 6.14
N LEU A 23 -0.50 -9.21 6.36
CA LEU A 23 -1.32 -8.46 7.33
C LEU A 23 -2.81 -8.52 6.94
N ALA A 24 -3.14 -8.23 5.68
CA ALA A 24 -4.51 -8.33 5.17
C ALA A 24 -5.11 -9.72 5.38
N THR A 25 -4.32 -10.76 5.05
CA THR A 25 -4.75 -12.15 5.22
C THR A 25 -4.98 -12.52 6.68
N CYS A 26 -4.08 -12.11 7.59
CA CYS A 26 -4.27 -12.34 9.03
C CYS A 26 -5.50 -11.60 9.58
N LEU A 27 -5.70 -10.34 9.19
CA LEU A 27 -6.87 -9.56 9.59
C LEU A 27 -8.18 -10.26 9.18
N ALA A 28 -8.27 -10.74 7.94
CA ALA A 28 -9.47 -11.41 7.46
C ALA A 28 -9.62 -12.82 8.08
N LYS A 29 -8.57 -13.65 8.00
CA LYS A 29 -8.62 -15.07 8.40
C LYS A 29 -8.70 -15.26 9.90
N ASN A 30 -7.86 -14.55 10.67
CA ASN A 30 -7.71 -14.78 12.11
C ASN A 30 -8.63 -13.87 12.93
N HIS A 31 -8.93 -12.66 12.45
CA HIS A 31 -9.69 -11.65 13.17
C HIS A 31 -11.05 -11.35 12.54
N ARG A 32 -11.44 -12.06 11.47
CA ARG A 32 -12.75 -11.95 10.79
C ARG A 32 -13.08 -10.51 10.34
N LYS A 33 -12.06 -9.73 9.99
CA LYS A 33 -12.23 -8.39 9.45
C LYS A 33 -12.54 -8.44 7.96
N ARG A 34 -13.31 -7.47 7.48
CA ARG A 34 -13.52 -7.23 6.05
C ARG A 34 -12.37 -6.37 5.56
N VAL A 35 -11.54 -6.89 4.69
CA VAL A 35 -10.30 -6.25 4.25
C VAL A 35 -10.27 -6.15 2.74
N LEU A 36 -10.03 -4.95 2.22
CA LEU A 36 -9.75 -4.71 0.81
C LEU A 36 -8.26 -4.40 0.64
N VAL A 37 -7.61 -5.11 -0.27
CA VAL A 37 -6.26 -4.79 -0.73
C VAL A 37 -6.34 -4.07 -2.07
N LEU A 38 -5.65 -2.94 -2.22
CA LEU A 38 -5.41 -2.25 -3.49
C LEU A 38 -3.95 -2.42 -3.89
N ASP A 39 -3.70 -2.93 -5.09
CA ASP A 39 -2.35 -3.06 -5.64
C ASP A 39 -2.03 -1.83 -6.51
N LEU A 40 -1.14 -0.97 -6.01
CA LEU A 40 -0.70 0.28 -6.66
C LEU A 40 0.68 0.16 -7.32
N ASP A 41 1.22 -1.06 -7.42
CA ASP A 41 2.50 -1.32 -8.07
C ASP A 41 2.29 -1.91 -9.48
N SER A 42 2.93 -1.33 -10.49
CA SER A 42 2.93 -1.87 -11.86
C SER A 42 3.58 -3.26 -11.97
N GLN A 43 4.34 -3.68 -10.96
CA GLN A 43 4.83 -5.07 -10.84
C GLN A 43 3.73 -6.05 -10.43
N ILE A 44 2.53 -5.56 -10.06
CA ILE A 44 1.36 -6.35 -9.67
C ILE A 44 1.64 -7.43 -8.60
N SER A 45 2.60 -7.15 -7.71
CA SER A 45 3.11 -8.15 -6.76
C SER A 45 2.08 -8.53 -5.70
N ALA A 46 1.25 -7.60 -5.23
CA ALA A 46 0.15 -7.91 -4.30
C ALA A 46 -0.93 -8.72 -4.99
N THR A 47 -1.26 -8.37 -6.24
CA THR A 47 -2.21 -9.10 -7.07
C THR A 47 -1.78 -10.56 -7.25
N LEU A 48 -0.54 -10.78 -7.70
CA LEU A 48 -0.02 -12.13 -7.90
C LEU A 48 0.27 -12.90 -6.60
N SER A 49 0.33 -12.22 -5.46
CA SER A 49 0.41 -12.89 -4.15
C SER A 49 -0.96 -13.38 -3.64
N LEU A 50 -2.05 -12.93 -4.24
CA LEU A 50 -3.41 -13.21 -3.79
C LEU A 50 -4.27 -13.94 -4.83
N MET A 51 -3.82 -14.02 -6.08
CA MET A 51 -4.51 -14.74 -7.15
C MET A 51 -3.52 -15.27 -8.20
N SER A 52 -3.96 -16.26 -8.96
CA SER A 52 -3.13 -16.85 -10.02
C SER A 52 -2.94 -15.90 -11.20
N PRO A 53 -1.80 -16.00 -11.93
CA PRO A 53 -1.59 -15.25 -13.17
C PRO A 53 -2.68 -15.48 -14.23
N TYR A 54 -3.27 -16.66 -14.27
CA TYR A 54 -4.35 -17.01 -15.20
C TYR A 54 -5.64 -16.24 -14.90
N GLU A 55 -6.01 -16.14 -13.63
CA GLU A 55 -7.19 -15.37 -13.19
C GLU A 55 -6.97 -13.88 -13.45
N PHE A 56 -5.78 -13.36 -13.10
CA PHE A 56 -5.41 -11.98 -13.39
C PHE A 56 -5.51 -11.66 -14.90
N ALA A 57 -4.96 -12.53 -15.77
CA ALA A 57 -5.03 -12.32 -17.22
C ALA A 57 -6.48 -12.23 -17.74
N LYS A 58 -7.41 -13.01 -17.18
CA LYS A 58 -8.84 -12.90 -17.50
C LYS A 58 -9.44 -11.56 -17.07
N LEU A 59 -9.10 -11.08 -15.86
CA LEU A 59 -9.59 -9.79 -15.37
C LEU A 59 -9.05 -8.63 -16.21
N ARG A 60 -7.75 -8.66 -16.52
CA ARG A 60 -7.12 -7.66 -17.38
C ARG A 60 -7.76 -7.59 -18.76
N LYS A 61 -8.02 -8.75 -19.39
CA LYS A 61 -8.74 -8.82 -20.68
C LYS A 61 -10.15 -8.21 -20.60
N LYS A 62 -10.83 -8.34 -19.47
CA LYS A 62 -12.15 -7.74 -19.22
C LYS A 62 -12.06 -6.28 -18.78
N ARG A 63 -10.87 -5.72 -18.62
CA ARG A 63 -10.61 -4.39 -18.04
C ARG A 63 -11.14 -4.24 -16.61
N HIS A 64 -11.06 -5.30 -15.82
CA HIS A 64 -11.44 -5.31 -14.41
C HIS A 64 -10.21 -5.20 -13.52
N THR A 65 -9.43 -4.12 -13.71
CA THR A 65 -8.22 -3.77 -12.98
C THR A 65 -8.26 -2.30 -12.59
N LEU A 66 -7.41 -1.90 -11.64
CA LEU A 66 -7.35 -0.53 -11.15
C LEU A 66 -7.09 0.50 -12.27
N SER A 67 -6.29 0.13 -13.30
CA SER A 67 -6.03 1.01 -14.44
C SER A 67 -7.30 1.54 -15.12
N TYR A 68 -8.36 0.75 -15.18
CA TYR A 68 -9.63 1.19 -15.73
C TYR A 68 -10.27 2.33 -14.93
N GLN A 69 -10.21 2.29 -13.60
CA GLN A 69 -10.76 3.36 -12.76
C GLN A 69 -9.90 4.63 -12.85
N ILE A 70 -8.58 4.46 -12.85
CA ILE A 70 -7.65 5.58 -13.05
C ILE A 70 -7.90 6.24 -14.41
N ASP A 71 -7.98 5.46 -15.49
CA ASP A 71 -8.25 5.98 -16.84
C ASP A 71 -9.63 6.67 -16.95
N LYS A 72 -10.62 6.18 -16.19
CA LYS A 72 -11.94 6.83 -16.09
C LYS A 72 -11.87 8.22 -15.46
N ILE A 73 -11.00 8.41 -14.47
CA ILE A 73 -10.81 9.71 -13.81
C ILE A 73 -9.99 10.64 -14.70
N ILE A 74 -8.93 10.15 -15.34
CA ILE A 74 -8.09 10.94 -16.24
C ILE A 74 -8.88 11.40 -17.48
N ARG A 75 -9.78 10.55 -18.00
CA ARG A 75 -10.55 10.79 -19.22
C ARG A 75 -12.06 10.74 -18.96
N PRO A 76 -12.62 11.68 -18.19
CA PRO A 76 -14.03 11.65 -17.77
C PRO A 76 -15.03 11.78 -18.92
N TYR A 77 -14.59 12.27 -20.09
CA TYR A 77 -15.41 12.38 -21.31
C TYR A 77 -15.67 11.03 -22.00
N ILE A 78 -14.89 9.98 -21.65
CA ILE A 78 -15.11 8.64 -22.16
C ILE A 78 -16.12 7.93 -21.26
N ARG A 79 -17.30 7.58 -21.82
CA ARG A 79 -18.30 6.81 -21.06
C ARG A 79 -17.75 5.45 -20.68
N ARG A 80 -17.69 5.18 -19.37
CA ARG A 80 -17.22 3.94 -18.78
C ARG A 80 -18.38 3.24 -18.06
N LYS A 81 -18.56 1.93 -18.34
CA LYS A 81 -19.71 1.15 -17.86
C LYS A 81 -19.52 0.70 -16.41
N PHE A 82 -18.31 0.28 -16.06
CA PHE A 82 -18.05 -0.41 -14.80
C PHE A 82 -17.72 0.56 -13.66
N THR A 83 -18.14 0.20 -12.45
CA THR A 83 -17.80 0.86 -11.18
C THR A 83 -16.61 0.16 -10.53
N VAL A 84 -16.07 0.72 -9.44
CA VAL A 84 -15.02 0.06 -8.67
C VAL A 84 -15.52 -1.28 -8.08
N LYS A 85 -16.79 -1.36 -7.66
CA LYS A 85 -17.39 -2.59 -7.11
C LYS A 85 -17.37 -3.77 -8.10
N ASP A 86 -17.50 -3.47 -9.40
CA ASP A 86 -17.46 -4.49 -10.45
C ASP A 86 -16.06 -5.07 -10.67
N MET A 87 -15.02 -4.44 -10.13
CA MET A 87 -13.62 -4.84 -10.32
C MET A 87 -13.02 -5.51 -9.09
N ILE A 88 -13.67 -5.38 -7.95
CA ILE A 88 -13.22 -6.04 -6.72
C ILE A 88 -13.44 -7.53 -6.85
N VAL A 89 -12.39 -8.29 -6.60
CA VAL A 89 -12.41 -9.76 -6.55
C VAL A 89 -12.61 -10.17 -5.10
N PRO A 90 -13.75 -10.79 -4.77
CA PRO A 90 -14.04 -11.15 -3.40
C PRO A 90 -13.34 -12.45 -2.98
N ASN A 91 -13.02 -12.55 -1.69
CA ASN A 91 -12.51 -13.74 -1.01
C ASN A 91 -11.27 -14.35 -1.69
N VAL A 92 -10.31 -13.50 -2.09
CA VAL A 92 -9.06 -13.96 -2.73
C VAL A 92 -8.27 -14.89 -1.81
N GLY A 93 -7.56 -15.86 -2.42
CA GLY A 93 -6.82 -16.88 -1.68
C GLY A 93 -7.71 -17.79 -0.82
N ASP A 94 -9.00 -17.94 -1.19
CA ASP A 94 -10.02 -18.68 -0.44
C ASP A 94 -10.20 -18.18 1.01
N VAL A 95 -9.92 -16.91 1.26
CA VAL A 95 -10.07 -16.28 2.56
C VAL A 95 -11.31 -15.40 2.59
N LYS A 96 -12.33 -15.83 3.35
CA LYS A 96 -13.56 -15.07 3.53
C LYS A 96 -13.28 -13.69 4.11
N GLY A 97 -13.77 -12.66 3.43
CA GLY A 97 -13.63 -11.26 3.84
C GLY A 97 -12.31 -10.61 3.44
N LEU A 98 -11.45 -11.31 2.67
CA LEU A 98 -10.28 -10.73 2.02
C LEU A 98 -10.60 -10.49 0.55
N ASP A 99 -10.71 -9.23 0.16
CA ASP A 99 -11.02 -8.82 -1.19
C ASP A 99 -9.84 -8.06 -1.81
N LEU A 100 -9.77 -8.07 -3.14
CA LEU A 100 -8.68 -7.44 -3.90
C LEU A 100 -9.24 -6.53 -4.99
N LEU A 101 -8.75 -5.31 -5.09
CA LEU A 101 -8.80 -4.51 -6.30
C LEU A 101 -7.46 -4.71 -7.04
N PRO A 102 -7.44 -5.51 -8.12
CA PRO A 102 -6.21 -5.89 -8.79
C PRO A 102 -5.51 -4.68 -9.41
N GLY A 103 -4.19 -4.62 -9.28
CA GLY A 103 -3.35 -3.68 -10.01
C GLY A 103 -3.35 -3.93 -11.52
N ASP A 104 -2.50 -3.21 -12.23
CA ASP A 104 -2.25 -3.45 -13.66
C ASP A 104 -0.80 -3.18 -13.99
N ILE A 105 -0.24 -3.86 -14.99
CA ILE A 105 1.10 -3.60 -15.51
C ILE A 105 1.17 -2.19 -16.12
N GLU A 106 0.06 -1.71 -16.67
CA GLU A 106 -0.12 -0.38 -17.23
C GLU A 106 -1.12 0.41 -16.35
N LEU A 107 -0.71 0.81 -15.14
CA LEU A 107 -1.59 1.49 -14.19
C LEU A 107 -2.03 2.86 -14.71
N TYR A 108 -1.10 3.68 -15.18
CA TYR A 108 -1.33 4.99 -15.76
C TYR A 108 -0.12 5.46 -16.58
N ASP A 109 -0.35 6.43 -17.44
CA ASP A 109 0.70 7.12 -18.19
C ASP A 109 0.81 8.56 -17.63
N GLU A 110 1.95 8.87 -16.98
CA GLU A 110 2.19 10.15 -16.34
C GLU A 110 2.17 11.32 -17.34
N TYR A 111 2.64 11.08 -18.56
CA TYR A 111 2.57 12.06 -19.63
C TYR A 111 1.11 12.41 -19.99
N VAL A 112 0.26 11.38 -20.13
CA VAL A 112 -1.16 11.56 -20.44
C VAL A 112 -1.88 12.29 -19.30
N VAL A 113 -1.55 11.98 -18.06
CA VAL A 113 -2.07 12.71 -16.87
C VAL A 113 -1.69 14.18 -16.96
N SER A 114 -0.38 14.47 -17.08
CA SER A 114 0.14 15.83 -17.14
C SER A 114 -0.48 16.64 -18.30
N GLU A 115 -0.54 16.06 -19.50
CA GLU A 115 -1.17 16.68 -20.66
C GLU A 115 -2.66 17.00 -20.43
N THR A 116 -3.38 16.05 -19.82
CA THR A 116 -4.81 16.22 -19.54
C THR A 116 -5.06 17.34 -18.54
N LEU A 117 -4.27 17.38 -17.46
CA LEU A 117 -4.37 18.41 -16.43
C LEU A 117 -3.95 19.78 -16.98
N HIS A 118 -2.90 19.84 -17.80
CA HIS A 118 -2.50 21.09 -18.46
C HIS A 118 -3.60 21.64 -19.38
N LYS A 119 -4.28 20.79 -20.13
CA LYS A 119 -5.44 21.20 -20.95
C LYS A 119 -6.60 21.75 -20.10
N GLN A 120 -6.75 21.31 -18.86
CA GLN A 120 -7.75 21.84 -17.93
C GLN A 120 -7.38 23.25 -17.45
N THR A 121 -6.09 23.53 -17.19
CA THR A 121 -5.63 24.87 -16.80
C THR A 121 -5.87 25.90 -17.92
N VAL A 122 -5.58 25.53 -19.18
CA VAL A 122 -5.75 26.44 -20.34
C VAL A 122 -7.22 26.71 -20.65
N LYS A 123 -8.14 25.79 -20.36
CA LYS A 123 -9.58 25.94 -20.65
C LYS A 123 -10.40 26.46 -19.47
N GLY A 124 -9.85 26.51 -18.28
CA GLY A 124 -10.53 26.91 -17.06
C GLY A 124 -10.16 28.31 -16.58
N ASP A 125 -10.70 28.74 -15.44
CA ASP A 125 -10.62 30.06 -14.84
C ASP A 125 -9.20 30.44 -14.31
N ASN A 126 -8.16 30.42 -15.11
CA ASN A 126 -6.80 30.88 -14.74
C ASN A 126 -6.23 30.21 -13.48
N ARG A 127 -6.62 28.97 -13.18
CA ARG A 127 -6.02 28.22 -12.07
C ARG A 127 -4.57 27.84 -12.41
N ASP A 128 -3.67 27.93 -11.43
CA ASP A 128 -2.31 27.48 -11.57
C ASP A 128 -2.29 25.95 -11.84
N PHE A 129 -1.30 25.49 -12.60
CA PHE A 129 -1.10 24.07 -12.88
C PHE A 129 -0.87 23.27 -11.59
N ASP A 130 -0.14 23.84 -10.64
CA ASP A 130 0.14 23.20 -9.35
C ASP A 130 -1.15 22.96 -8.56
N ASP A 131 -2.10 23.89 -8.55
CA ASP A 131 -3.39 23.73 -7.89
C ASP A 131 -4.22 22.61 -8.53
N VAL A 132 -4.23 22.55 -9.87
CA VAL A 132 -4.95 21.51 -10.61
C VAL A 132 -4.32 20.14 -10.37
N TRP A 133 -2.99 20.07 -10.35
CA TRP A 133 -2.25 18.84 -10.05
C TRP A 133 -2.50 18.36 -8.63
N ASN A 134 -2.38 19.25 -7.65
CA ASN A 134 -2.60 18.93 -6.24
C ASN A 134 -4.04 18.45 -5.97
N GLY A 135 -5.04 19.12 -6.56
CA GLY A 135 -6.44 18.68 -6.47
C GLY A 135 -6.69 17.32 -7.12
N PHE A 136 -6.03 17.03 -8.25
CA PHE A 136 -6.09 15.72 -8.89
C PHE A 136 -5.44 14.65 -8.02
N GLU A 137 -4.25 14.89 -7.47
CA GLU A 137 -3.55 13.98 -6.59
C GLU A 137 -4.37 13.62 -5.34
N GLU A 138 -5.01 14.62 -4.73
CA GLU A 138 -5.89 14.43 -3.57
C GLU A 138 -7.11 13.58 -3.91
N SER A 139 -7.72 13.84 -5.06
CA SER A 139 -8.99 13.22 -5.45
C SER A 139 -8.84 11.83 -6.06
N LEU A 140 -7.70 11.49 -6.64
CA LEU A 140 -7.51 10.29 -7.48
C LEU A 140 -7.91 8.99 -6.75
N LEU A 141 -7.22 8.63 -5.69
CA LEU A 141 -7.54 7.40 -4.94
C LEU A 141 -8.71 7.59 -3.98
N ALA A 142 -8.92 8.79 -3.47
CA ALA A 142 -10.10 9.10 -2.66
C ALA A 142 -11.40 8.80 -3.41
N ASN A 143 -11.52 9.19 -4.68
CA ASN A 143 -12.70 8.92 -5.52
C ASN A 143 -12.87 7.43 -5.86
N ILE A 144 -11.78 6.68 -5.97
CA ILE A 144 -11.83 5.23 -6.20
C ILE A 144 -12.31 4.50 -4.95
N ILE A 145 -11.85 4.92 -3.77
CA ILE A 145 -12.12 4.27 -2.49
C ILE A 145 -13.49 4.65 -1.91
N ALA A 146 -13.92 5.90 -2.07
CA ALA A 146 -15.14 6.43 -1.45
C ALA A 146 -16.38 5.54 -1.64
N PRO A 147 -16.68 4.97 -2.83
CA PRO A 147 -17.86 4.16 -3.04
C PRO A 147 -17.88 2.81 -2.29
N VAL A 148 -16.73 2.39 -1.74
CA VAL A 148 -16.55 1.07 -1.11
C VAL A 148 -16.04 1.18 0.34
N LYS A 149 -15.68 2.37 0.81
CA LYS A 149 -15.03 2.57 2.12
C LYS A 149 -15.83 1.94 3.28
N ASP A 150 -17.13 2.04 3.25
CA ASP A 150 -18.01 1.56 4.33
C ASP A 150 -18.28 0.05 4.27
N ASP A 151 -17.92 -0.59 3.16
CA ASP A 151 -18.05 -2.05 3.00
C ASP A 151 -16.94 -2.81 3.75
N TYR A 152 -15.85 -2.13 4.16
CA TYR A 152 -14.65 -2.73 4.75
C TYR A 152 -14.33 -2.16 6.14
N ASP A 153 -13.66 -2.97 6.96
CA ASP A 153 -13.07 -2.53 8.23
C ASP A 153 -11.69 -1.92 8.01
N PHE A 154 -10.93 -2.47 7.04
CA PHE A 154 -9.62 -2.01 6.63
C PHE A 154 -9.47 -1.98 5.11
N ILE A 155 -8.83 -0.94 4.59
CA ILE A 155 -8.40 -0.84 3.20
C ILE A 155 -6.89 -0.66 3.20
N LEU A 156 -6.16 -1.65 2.69
CA LEU A 156 -4.70 -1.67 2.65
C LEU A 156 -4.22 -1.39 1.22
N MET A 157 -3.39 -0.36 1.05
CA MET A 157 -2.82 0.01 -0.24
C MET A 157 -1.35 -0.41 -0.30
N ASP A 158 -1.03 -1.32 -1.22
CA ASP A 158 0.36 -1.72 -1.51
C ASP A 158 0.98 -0.75 -2.50
N CYS A 159 1.82 0.15 -2.02
CA CYS A 159 2.42 1.20 -2.84
C CYS A 159 3.68 0.71 -3.56
N SER A 160 3.88 1.18 -4.80
CA SER A 160 5.12 0.96 -5.55
C SER A 160 6.34 1.58 -4.83
N PRO A 161 7.57 1.13 -5.14
CA PRO A 161 8.78 1.85 -4.72
C PRO A 161 8.81 3.27 -5.29
N GLY A 162 9.36 4.21 -4.54
CA GLY A 162 9.48 5.60 -4.97
C GLY A 162 8.41 6.51 -4.41
N TYR A 163 8.31 7.71 -4.99
CA TYR A 163 7.42 8.79 -4.56
C TYR A 163 6.70 9.38 -5.79
N ASN A 164 6.02 8.49 -6.53
CA ASN A 164 5.26 8.83 -7.73
C ASN A 164 3.83 9.30 -7.40
N LEU A 165 3.08 9.70 -8.41
CA LEU A 165 1.71 10.20 -8.28
C LEU A 165 0.81 9.25 -7.46
N LEU A 166 0.80 7.94 -7.78
CA LEU A 166 -0.05 6.99 -7.07
C LEU A 166 0.35 6.82 -5.60
N THR A 167 1.66 6.76 -5.31
CA THR A 167 2.15 6.69 -3.92
C THR A 167 1.75 7.95 -3.14
N ARG A 168 1.88 9.13 -3.73
CA ARG A 168 1.48 10.40 -3.10
C ARG A 168 -0.02 10.45 -2.88
N SER A 169 -0.82 10.11 -3.90
CA SER A 169 -2.27 10.02 -3.77
C SER A 169 -2.72 8.99 -2.72
N ALA A 170 -2.02 7.85 -2.61
CA ALA A 170 -2.29 6.86 -1.57
C ALA A 170 -2.04 7.41 -0.17
N ILE A 171 -0.92 8.12 0.03
CA ILE A 171 -0.58 8.77 1.30
C ILE A 171 -1.68 9.78 1.67
N VAL A 172 -2.06 10.65 0.74
CA VAL A 172 -3.10 11.68 0.95
C VAL A 172 -4.47 11.06 1.25
N ALA A 173 -4.82 9.95 0.60
CA ALA A 173 -6.08 9.25 0.82
C ALA A 173 -6.12 8.42 2.11
N SER A 174 -4.99 8.23 2.81
CA SER A 174 -4.88 7.37 3.99
C SER A 174 -5.22 8.07 5.30
N ASP A 175 -5.72 7.28 6.25
CA ASP A 175 -5.85 7.68 7.65
C ASP A 175 -4.52 7.52 8.41
N CYS A 176 -3.72 6.50 8.02
CA CYS A 176 -2.35 6.28 8.51
C CYS A 176 -1.50 5.50 7.48
N TYR A 177 -0.19 5.41 7.73
CA TYR A 177 0.70 4.62 6.88
C TYR A 177 1.63 3.72 7.70
N LEU A 178 1.97 2.57 7.09
CA LEU A 178 2.95 1.59 7.58
C LEU A 178 4.24 1.74 6.77
N LEU A 179 5.37 1.62 7.46
CA LEU A 179 6.70 1.78 6.89
C LEU A 179 7.53 0.50 7.10
N PRO A 180 7.43 -0.49 6.19
CA PRO A 180 8.32 -1.65 6.26
C PRO A 180 9.74 -1.24 5.94
N ALA A 181 10.71 -1.70 6.74
CA ALA A 181 12.10 -1.38 6.58
C ALA A 181 13.01 -2.59 6.88
N ARG A 182 14.20 -2.60 6.28
CA ARG A 182 15.27 -3.49 6.68
C ARG A 182 16.17 -2.78 7.67
N PRO A 183 16.72 -3.44 8.68
CA PRO A 183 17.65 -2.83 9.63
C PRO A 183 19.04 -2.64 8.99
N GLU A 184 19.12 -1.77 8.01
CA GLU A 184 20.32 -1.38 7.25
C GLU A 184 20.53 0.14 7.37
N PRO A 185 21.78 0.67 7.38
CA PRO A 185 22.03 2.10 7.54
C PRO A 185 21.31 2.98 6.51
N LEU A 186 21.31 2.56 5.24
CA LEU A 186 20.62 3.30 4.18
C LEU A 186 19.09 3.29 4.34
N SER A 187 18.55 2.36 5.11
CA SER A 187 17.12 2.35 5.42
C SER A 187 16.73 3.50 6.32
N LEU A 188 17.54 3.84 7.32
CA LEU A 188 17.29 4.99 8.20
C LEU A 188 17.23 6.29 7.40
N VAL A 189 18.22 6.51 6.53
CA VAL A 189 18.22 7.67 5.64
C VAL A 189 16.98 7.71 4.75
N GLY A 190 16.58 6.55 4.21
CA GLY A 190 15.38 6.42 3.39
C GLY A 190 14.09 6.74 4.15
N ILE A 191 13.99 6.31 5.42
CA ILE A 191 12.86 6.62 6.29
C ILE A 191 12.79 8.13 6.56
N GLN A 192 13.88 8.75 7.01
CA GLN A 192 13.93 10.19 7.27
C GLN A 192 13.60 11.04 6.04
N LEU A 193 14.07 10.59 4.85
CA LEU A 193 13.77 11.29 3.60
C LEU A 193 12.28 11.19 3.25
N LEU A 194 11.67 10.02 3.44
CA LEU A 194 10.24 9.81 3.21
C LEU A 194 9.41 10.67 4.17
N GLU A 195 9.75 10.69 5.47
CA GLU A 195 9.07 11.51 6.47
C GLU A 195 9.10 13.01 6.11
N ARG A 196 10.24 13.52 5.66
CA ARG A 196 10.37 14.91 5.19
C ARG A 196 9.50 15.18 3.96
N ARG A 197 9.35 14.21 3.05
CA ARG A 197 8.48 14.34 1.88
C ARG A 197 7.01 14.29 2.26
N ILE A 198 6.64 13.44 3.22
CA ILE A 198 5.27 13.37 3.74
C ILE A 198 4.92 14.68 4.48
N ALA A 199 5.85 15.25 5.26
CA ALA A 199 5.64 16.54 5.89
C ALA A 199 5.35 17.63 4.84
N LYS A 200 6.16 17.73 3.78
CA LYS A 200 5.88 18.64 2.66
C LYS A 200 4.55 18.37 1.95
N LEU A 201 4.17 17.09 1.82
CA LEU A 201 2.89 16.74 1.22
C LEU A 201 1.71 17.23 2.09
N LYS A 202 1.86 17.17 3.41
CA LYS A 202 0.88 17.74 4.35
C LYS A 202 0.76 19.26 4.24
N ASP A 203 1.89 19.94 4.03
CA ASP A 203 1.90 21.40 3.84
C ASP A 203 1.22 21.81 2.52
N ILE A 204 1.31 20.98 1.47
CA ILE A 204 0.68 21.23 0.17
C ILE A 204 -0.84 21.00 0.23
N HIS A 205 -1.27 19.95 0.94
CA HIS A 205 -2.67 19.57 1.06
C HIS A 205 -3.21 19.99 2.43
N GLU A 206 -3.55 21.27 2.60
CA GLU A 206 -4.05 21.88 3.85
C GLU A 206 -5.45 21.42 4.29
N GLY A 207 -5.83 20.17 3.99
CA GLY A 207 -7.12 19.62 4.39
C GLY A 207 -7.09 18.91 5.74
N ASP A 208 -8.23 18.90 6.45
CA ASP A 208 -8.38 18.25 7.77
C ASP A 208 -7.91 16.79 7.78
N ARG A 209 -8.12 16.09 6.68
CA ARG A 209 -7.78 14.66 6.57
C ARG A 209 -6.28 14.43 6.50
N VAL A 210 -5.56 15.18 5.66
CA VAL A 210 -4.11 14.99 5.47
C VAL A 210 -3.35 15.48 6.69
N SER A 211 -3.84 16.50 7.39
CA SER A 211 -3.27 16.97 8.64
C SER A 211 -3.29 15.89 9.74
N GLN A 212 -4.31 15.03 9.75
CA GLN A 212 -4.48 13.93 10.70
C GLN A 212 -3.70 12.65 10.31
N LEU A 213 -3.14 12.59 9.10
CA LEU A 213 -2.32 11.45 8.66
C LEU A 213 -1.16 11.21 9.62
N LYS A 214 -1.03 10.00 10.15
CA LYS A 214 0.03 9.63 11.08
C LYS A 214 0.82 8.41 10.62
N LEU A 215 2.10 8.34 10.98
CA LEU A 215 2.86 7.10 10.92
C LEU A 215 2.27 6.14 11.97
N LEU A 216 1.67 5.03 11.51
CA LEU A 216 1.18 3.99 12.40
C LEU A 216 2.35 3.21 13.00
N GLY A 217 3.38 2.97 12.20
CA GLY A 217 4.63 2.44 12.69
C GLY A 217 5.56 1.89 11.62
N ILE A 218 6.83 1.75 12.06
CA ILE A 218 7.91 1.13 11.31
C ILE A 218 7.90 -0.36 11.62
N VAL A 219 7.81 -1.21 10.58
CA VAL A 219 7.86 -2.67 10.70
C VAL A 219 9.20 -3.17 10.17
N PHE A 220 10.03 -3.74 11.05
CA PHE A 220 11.29 -4.30 10.61
C PHE A 220 11.13 -5.70 10.04
N ILE A 221 11.54 -5.85 8.77
CA ILE A 221 11.62 -7.12 8.07
C ILE A 221 13.08 -7.53 8.02
N LEU A 222 13.43 -8.55 8.79
CA LEU A 222 14.81 -8.98 8.95
C LEU A 222 15.28 -9.73 7.70
N SER A 223 16.48 -9.41 7.25
CA SER A 223 17.15 -10.09 6.15
C SER A 223 18.60 -10.37 6.57
N GLY A 224 19.07 -11.59 6.41
CA GLY A 224 20.47 -11.94 6.64
C GLY A 224 20.71 -12.85 7.85
N SER A 225 21.95 -13.34 7.96
CA SER A 225 22.38 -14.30 8.96
C SER A 225 22.63 -13.67 10.33
N THR A 226 22.62 -14.49 11.37
CA THR A 226 22.94 -14.17 12.77
C THR A 226 24.29 -13.46 12.99
N LEU A 227 25.22 -13.50 12.01
CA LEU A 227 26.52 -12.83 12.06
C LEU A 227 26.44 -11.29 12.05
N LEU A 228 25.31 -10.71 11.64
CA LEU A 228 25.08 -9.27 11.59
C LEU A 228 24.44 -8.70 12.88
N GLY A 229 24.30 -9.48 13.95
CA GLY A 229 23.58 -9.09 15.16
C GLY A 229 24.04 -7.78 15.83
N ARG A 230 25.36 -7.50 15.83
CA ARG A 230 25.91 -6.22 16.35
C ARG A 230 25.55 -5.04 15.47
N TYR A 231 25.59 -5.24 14.17
CA TYR A 231 25.28 -4.23 13.18
C TYR A 231 23.77 -3.84 13.22
N TYR A 232 22.90 -4.84 13.29
CA TYR A 232 21.46 -4.59 13.48
C TYR A 232 21.16 -3.83 14.77
N LYS A 233 21.83 -4.16 15.87
CA LYS A 233 21.68 -3.39 17.12
C LYS A 233 22.01 -1.92 16.96
N GLN A 234 23.10 -1.58 16.26
CA GLN A 234 23.48 -0.19 16.03
C GLN A 234 22.47 0.57 15.17
N VAL A 235 21.94 -0.07 14.12
CA VAL A 235 20.88 0.54 13.29
C VAL A 235 19.61 0.73 14.10
N MET A 236 19.21 -0.25 14.89
CA MET A 236 18.03 -0.16 15.75
C MET A 236 18.17 0.94 16.79
N GLN A 237 19.30 1.06 17.45
CA GLN A 237 19.57 2.15 18.41
C GLN A 237 19.45 3.54 17.77
N ARG A 238 19.86 3.70 16.51
CA ARG A 238 19.68 4.97 15.79
C ARG A 238 18.22 5.24 15.46
N VAL A 239 17.47 4.22 15.06
CA VAL A 239 16.03 4.35 14.80
C VAL A 239 15.29 4.74 16.09
N GLU A 240 15.62 4.13 17.21
CA GLU A 240 15.06 4.41 18.53
C GLU A 240 15.42 5.82 19.06
N GLN A 241 16.44 6.47 18.50
CA GLN A 241 16.78 7.88 18.79
C GLN A 241 15.89 8.86 18.01
N ASP A 242 15.48 8.48 16.80
CA ASP A 242 14.73 9.36 15.88
C ASP A 242 13.21 9.14 15.94
N PHE A 243 12.78 7.96 16.38
CA PHE A 243 11.39 7.55 16.45
C PHE A 243 11.01 7.03 17.84
N SER A 244 9.84 7.41 18.32
CA SER A 244 9.35 6.91 19.61
C SER A 244 9.07 5.39 19.55
N SER A 245 9.06 4.75 20.71
CA SER A 245 8.70 3.32 20.81
C SER A 245 7.31 3.01 20.24
N GLU A 246 6.38 3.96 20.34
CA GLU A 246 5.04 3.83 19.77
C GLU A 246 5.04 3.81 18.24
N GLN A 247 6.04 4.44 17.61
CA GLN A 247 6.22 4.46 16.16
C GLN A 247 7.01 3.26 15.61
N ILE A 248 7.40 2.32 16.45
CA ILE A 248 8.12 1.12 16.06
C ILE A 248 7.30 -0.10 16.48
N PHE A 249 7.10 -1.05 15.57
CA PHE A 249 6.49 -2.32 15.91
C PHE A 249 7.48 -3.20 16.67
N GLU A 250 7.05 -3.76 17.79
CA GLU A 250 7.87 -4.71 18.58
C GLU A 250 8.05 -6.03 17.83
N ASN A 251 6.95 -6.48 17.17
CA ASN A 251 6.95 -7.71 16.40
C ASN A 251 7.63 -7.50 15.04
N ARG A 252 8.78 -8.14 14.87
CA ARG A 252 9.60 -8.10 13.64
C ARG A 252 9.34 -9.34 12.81
N ILE A 253 9.42 -9.20 11.48
CA ILE A 253 9.29 -10.34 10.58
C ILE A 253 10.69 -10.98 10.40
N PRO A 254 10.90 -12.23 10.82
CA PRO A 254 12.18 -12.89 10.69
C PRO A 254 12.48 -13.23 9.23
N MET A 255 13.76 -13.45 8.92
CA MET A 255 14.13 -14.11 7.68
C MET A 255 13.60 -15.55 7.71
N ASP A 256 12.73 -15.85 6.77
CA ASP A 256 12.12 -17.18 6.63
C ASP A 256 12.03 -17.54 5.14
N VAL A 257 12.62 -18.66 4.77
CA VAL A 257 12.58 -19.16 3.38
C VAL A 257 11.14 -19.44 2.91
N ASN A 258 10.23 -19.75 3.84
CA ASN A 258 8.83 -19.95 3.51
C ASN A 258 8.14 -18.65 3.06
N VAL A 259 8.56 -17.50 3.59
CA VAL A 259 8.09 -16.19 3.13
C VAL A 259 8.50 -15.96 1.67
N ALA A 260 9.75 -16.30 1.30
CA ALA A 260 10.20 -16.18 -0.09
C ALA A 260 9.46 -17.17 -1.00
N LYS A 261 9.34 -18.44 -0.61
CA LYS A 261 8.62 -19.46 -1.38
C LYS A 261 7.13 -19.17 -1.57
N ALA A 262 6.51 -18.50 -0.62
CA ALA A 262 5.11 -18.12 -0.70
C ALA A 262 4.83 -17.18 -1.89
N VAL A 263 5.77 -16.31 -2.22
CA VAL A 263 5.69 -15.44 -3.43
C VAL A 263 5.63 -16.28 -4.70
N ASP A 264 6.48 -17.31 -4.81
CA ASP A 264 6.51 -18.20 -5.98
C ASP A 264 5.23 -19.05 -6.12
N SER A 265 4.52 -19.28 -5.03
CA SER A 265 3.26 -20.03 -5.00
C SER A 265 2.01 -19.18 -5.13
N PHE A 266 2.15 -17.86 -5.36
CA PHE A 266 1.03 -16.91 -5.44
C PHE A 266 0.08 -16.96 -4.24
N THR A 267 0.63 -17.23 -3.06
CA THR A 267 -0.15 -17.44 -1.83
C THR A 267 0.57 -16.82 -0.65
N PRO A 268 -0.08 -16.03 0.22
CA PRO A 268 0.54 -15.47 1.43
C PRO A 268 1.10 -16.56 2.34
N VAL A 269 2.25 -16.29 3.01
CA VAL A 269 2.90 -17.30 3.86
C VAL A 269 2.01 -17.78 5.00
N VAL A 270 1.11 -16.94 5.48
CA VAL A 270 0.14 -17.29 6.53
C VAL A 270 -0.90 -18.33 6.09
N ILE A 271 -1.00 -18.58 4.78
CA ILE A 271 -1.80 -19.66 4.20
C ILE A 271 -0.89 -20.80 3.78
N ALA A 272 0.15 -20.51 2.99
CA ALA A 272 1.04 -21.51 2.41
C ALA A 272 1.84 -22.31 3.47
N SER A 273 2.23 -21.66 4.57
CA SER A 273 3.05 -22.26 5.63
C SER A 273 2.66 -21.73 7.01
N PRO A 274 1.46 -22.05 7.54
CA PRO A 274 0.91 -21.43 8.74
C PRO A 274 1.72 -21.67 10.01
N ASN A 275 2.53 -22.72 10.04
CA ASN A 275 3.40 -23.07 11.18
C ASN A 275 4.81 -22.48 11.10
N SER A 276 5.17 -21.81 10.00
CA SER A 276 6.49 -21.19 9.82
C SER A 276 6.73 -20.03 10.79
N ALA A 277 8.00 -19.68 10.99
CA ALA A 277 8.38 -18.55 11.84
C ALA A 277 7.82 -17.23 11.30
N GLY A 278 7.86 -17.04 9.97
CA GLY A 278 7.29 -15.87 9.32
C GLY A 278 5.79 -15.75 9.52
N SER A 279 5.04 -16.86 9.34
CA SER A 279 3.59 -16.87 9.56
C SER A 279 3.21 -16.50 10.99
N LYS A 280 3.87 -17.07 11.99
CA LYS A 280 3.65 -16.76 13.41
C LYS A 280 4.00 -15.31 13.74
N ALA A 281 5.05 -14.77 13.10
CA ALA A 281 5.43 -13.37 13.27
C ALA A 281 4.36 -12.42 12.69
N PHE A 282 3.81 -12.72 11.51
CA PHE A 282 2.71 -11.93 10.95
C PHE A 282 1.44 -11.99 11.82
N SER A 283 1.13 -13.12 12.43
CA SER A 283 -0.01 -13.22 13.36
C SER A 283 0.18 -12.30 14.57
N LYS A 284 1.36 -12.31 15.21
CA LYS A 284 1.67 -11.42 16.34
C LYS A 284 1.71 -9.95 15.94
N LEU A 285 2.28 -9.65 14.78
CA LEU A 285 2.29 -8.29 14.22
C LEU A 285 0.85 -7.78 14.00
N THR A 286 -0.06 -8.65 13.56
CA THR A 286 -1.46 -8.29 13.35
C THR A 286 -2.19 -8.00 14.66
N GLU A 287 -1.88 -8.73 15.73
CA GLU A 287 -2.40 -8.44 17.08
C GLU A 287 -1.92 -7.07 17.57
N GLU A 288 -0.63 -6.76 17.42
CA GLU A 288 -0.06 -5.45 17.74
C GLU A 288 -0.65 -4.34 16.87
N PHE A 289 -0.83 -4.58 15.57
CA PHE A 289 -1.48 -3.65 14.66
C PHE A 289 -2.89 -3.27 15.14
N LEU A 290 -3.69 -4.26 15.55
CA LEU A 290 -5.05 -4.03 16.04
C LEU A 290 -5.10 -3.25 17.38
N GLN A 291 -4.01 -3.20 18.12
CA GLN A 291 -3.89 -2.38 19.34
C GLN A 291 -3.51 -0.93 19.04
N LYS A 292 -2.87 -0.68 17.88
CA LYS A 292 -2.36 0.64 17.46
C LYS A 292 -3.38 1.46 16.65
N VAL A 293 -4.35 0.80 16.01
CA VAL A 293 -5.42 1.44 15.19
C VAL A 293 -6.73 1.69 15.99
#